data_5b6759deb57463ad567f7d6119006692
#
_entry.id   5b6759deb57463ad567f7d6119006692
#
_cell.length_a   1.000
_cell.length_b   1.000
_cell.length_c   1.000
_cell.angle_alpha   90.00
_cell.angle_beta   90.00
_cell.angle_gamma   90.00
#
_symmetry.space_group_name_H-M   'P 1'
#
loop_
_entity.id
_entity.type
_entity.pdbx_description
1 polymer ?
#
loop_
_entity_poly.entity_id
_entity_poly.type
_entity_poly.pdbx_seq_one_letter_code
_entity_poly.pdbx_strand_id
1 'polypeptide(L)'
;MEKKTLKPYFSVTAGKNRKYLNVVTSAVNVAADSEESSLSVVSVDASLSVGAILAELPIHELEDEALVSVLKYVAERDAVTDYSIYYGALVNAMVRSKYSQDEVEAILSNIFASDWNDENKAEAVEFQAYRKDCKKRAKTIVDMMRE
;
A
#
# COMPACT_ATOMS: atom_id res chain seq x y z
N MET A 1 -19.14 -5.28 -24.58
CA MET A 1 -17.81 -4.77 -24.29
C MET A 1 -17.09 -5.68 -23.32
N GLU A 2 -16.03 -6.27 -23.77
CA GLU A 2 -15.20 -7.07 -22.91
C GLU A 2 -14.32 -6.17 -22.05
N LYS A 3 -14.28 -6.44 -20.79
CA LYS A 3 -13.41 -5.77 -19.85
C LYS A 3 -12.12 -6.55 -19.71
N LYS A 4 -11.00 -5.95 -20.09
CA LYS A 4 -9.70 -6.57 -19.93
C LYS A 4 -8.98 -5.98 -18.73
N THR A 5 -8.49 -6.85 -17.87
CA THR A 5 -7.56 -6.47 -16.83
C THR A 5 -6.16 -6.51 -17.45
N LEU A 6 -5.50 -5.38 -17.49
CA LEU A 6 -4.15 -5.30 -18.07
C LEU A 6 -3.13 -5.73 -17.03
N LYS A 7 -2.28 -6.69 -17.42
CA LYS A 7 -1.12 -7.15 -16.65
C LYS A 7 0.14 -6.87 -17.46
N PRO A 8 1.29 -6.65 -16.84
CA PRO A 8 1.56 -6.83 -15.41
C PRO A 8 1.17 -5.60 -14.58
N TYR A 9 0.84 -5.83 -13.31
CA TYR A 9 0.63 -4.77 -12.34
C TYR A 9 1.93 -4.09 -11.93
N PHE A 10 3.04 -4.67 -12.30
CA PHE A 10 4.34 -4.27 -11.80
C PHE A 10 5.40 -4.56 -12.86
N SER A 11 6.31 -3.62 -13.03
CA SER A 11 7.51 -3.81 -13.86
C SER A 11 8.67 -3.03 -13.28
N VAL A 12 9.88 -3.40 -13.67
CA VAL A 12 11.09 -2.69 -13.27
C VAL A 12 11.75 -2.15 -14.52
N THR A 13 12.03 -0.85 -14.54
CA THR A 13 12.75 -0.22 -15.65
C THR A 13 14.07 0.38 -15.16
N ALA A 14 15.10 0.30 -15.99
CA ALA A 14 16.40 0.89 -15.72
C ALA A 14 16.48 2.28 -16.34
N GLY A 15 16.75 3.29 -15.51
CA GLY A 15 17.12 4.62 -15.97
C GLY A 15 18.64 4.75 -16.07
N LYS A 16 19.15 5.98 -16.30
CA LYS A 16 20.59 6.22 -16.48
C LYS A 16 21.45 5.74 -15.31
N ASN A 17 21.02 6.00 -14.08
CA ASN A 17 21.76 5.63 -12.87
C ASN A 17 20.87 4.99 -11.82
N ARG A 18 19.61 4.74 -12.13
CA ARG A 18 18.61 4.26 -11.16
C ARG A 18 17.66 3.29 -11.81
N LYS A 19 17.14 2.39 -10.99
CA LYS A 19 16.03 1.53 -11.37
C LYS A 19 14.74 2.09 -10.79
N TYR A 20 13.66 1.93 -11.51
CA TYR A 20 12.34 2.37 -11.08
C TYR A 20 11.38 1.21 -11.04
N LEU A 21 10.57 1.19 -9.98
CA LEU A 21 9.44 0.29 -9.86
C LEU A 21 8.24 0.99 -10.47
N ASN A 22 7.60 0.36 -11.44
CA ASN A 22 6.39 0.91 -12.07
C ASN A 22 5.22 0.05 -11.63
N VAL A 23 4.25 0.67 -10.96
CA VAL A 23 3.11 -0.03 -10.40
C VAL A 23 1.83 0.54 -11.01
N VAL A 24 0.97 -0.33 -11.50
CA VAL A 24 -0.32 0.05 -12.05
C VAL A 24 -1.29 0.25 -10.89
N THR A 25 -1.81 1.48 -10.76
CA THR A 25 -2.68 1.85 -9.64
C THR A 25 -4.11 1.36 -9.80
N SER A 26 -4.56 1.23 -11.04
CA SER A 26 -5.86 0.62 -11.30
C SER A 26 -5.80 -0.15 -12.60
N ALA A 27 -6.23 -1.40 -12.56
CA ALA A 27 -6.47 -2.18 -13.76
C ALA A 27 -7.82 -1.74 -14.30
N VAL A 28 -7.80 -0.72 -15.15
CA VAL A 28 -9.02 -0.26 -15.77
C VAL A 28 -9.43 -1.27 -16.83
N ASN A 29 -10.69 -1.62 -16.81
CA ASN A 29 -11.28 -2.45 -17.85
C ASN A 29 -11.35 -1.63 -19.14
N VAL A 30 -10.52 -1.99 -20.09
CA VAL A 30 -10.49 -1.32 -21.39
C VAL A 30 -11.49 -2.01 -22.31
N ALA A 31 -12.34 -1.23 -22.96
CA ALA A 31 -13.18 -1.76 -24.01
C ALA A 31 -12.29 -2.26 -25.15
N ALA A 32 -12.63 -3.43 -25.72
CA ALA A 32 -11.79 -4.10 -26.72
C ALA A 32 -11.50 -3.24 -27.96
N ASP A 33 -12.32 -2.23 -28.20
CA ASP A 33 -12.22 -1.30 -29.32
C ASP A 33 -11.71 0.09 -28.95
N SER A 34 -11.33 0.28 -27.69
CA SER A 34 -10.84 1.57 -27.19
C SER A 34 -9.31 1.63 -27.28
N GLU A 35 -8.81 2.67 -27.92
CA GLU A 35 -7.37 2.95 -27.99
C GLU A 35 -6.86 3.65 -26.73
N GLU A 36 -7.77 4.13 -25.88
CA GLU A 36 -7.40 4.81 -24.66
C GLU A 36 -7.27 3.84 -23.52
N SER A 37 -6.04 3.65 -23.04
CA SER A 37 -5.83 2.98 -21.77
C SER A 37 -5.82 4.05 -20.68
N SER A 38 -6.76 3.97 -19.75
CA SER A 38 -6.78 4.86 -18.59
C SER A 38 -5.95 4.28 -17.44
N LEU A 39 -4.85 3.64 -17.78
CA LEU A 39 -3.93 3.10 -16.78
C LEU A 39 -3.12 4.21 -16.13
N SER A 40 -3.21 4.30 -14.84
CA SER A 40 -2.33 5.15 -14.05
C SER A 40 -1.16 4.31 -13.56
N VAL A 41 0.04 4.74 -13.88
CA VAL A 41 1.27 4.07 -13.45
C VAL A 41 2.02 5.00 -12.52
N VAL A 42 2.38 4.50 -11.36
CA VAL A 42 3.24 5.22 -10.40
C VAL A 42 4.63 4.63 -10.49
N SER A 43 5.63 5.50 -10.68
CA SER A 43 7.03 5.09 -10.72
C SER A 43 7.73 5.55 -9.45
N VAL A 44 8.40 4.62 -8.79
CA VAL A 44 9.10 4.85 -7.52
C VAL A 44 10.55 4.39 -7.67
N ASP A 45 11.48 5.14 -7.07
CA ASP A 45 12.90 4.76 -7.07
C ASP A 45 13.08 3.41 -6.37
N ALA A 46 13.61 2.44 -7.08
CA ALA A 46 13.77 1.07 -6.61
C ALA A 46 14.85 0.92 -5.52
N SER A 47 15.66 1.95 -5.28
CA SER A 47 16.71 1.91 -4.26
C SER A 47 16.23 2.35 -2.87
N LEU A 48 15.02 2.87 -2.76
CA LEU A 48 14.47 3.33 -1.49
C LEU A 48 14.20 2.17 -0.54
N SER A 49 14.13 2.47 0.76
CA SER A 49 13.71 1.48 1.75
C SER A 49 12.27 1.06 1.52
N VAL A 50 11.87 -0.09 2.06
CA VAL A 50 10.50 -0.59 1.90
C VAL A 50 9.48 0.42 2.44
N GLY A 51 9.75 1.02 3.58
CA GLY A 51 8.85 2.04 4.15
C GLY A 51 8.69 3.25 3.25
N ALA A 52 9.78 3.73 2.66
CA ALA A 52 9.74 4.87 1.75
C ALA A 52 9.01 4.54 0.44
N ILE A 53 9.23 3.33 -0.09
CA ILE A 53 8.52 2.88 -1.29
C ILE A 53 7.01 2.81 -1.02
N LEU A 54 6.62 2.19 0.07
CA LEU A 54 5.19 2.08 0.42
C LEU A 54 4.55 3.43 0.70
N ALA A 55 5.31 4.38 1.26
CA ALA A 55 4.81 5.73 1.51
C ALA A 55 4.52 6.51 0.22
N GLU A 56 5.27 6.24 -0.85
CA GLU A 56 5.07 6.90 -2.15
C GLU A 56 3.98 6.24 -3.00
N LEU A 57 3.56 5.02 -2.65
CA LEU A 57 2.54 4.31 -3.40
C LEU A 57 1.14 4.67 -2.90
N PRO A 58 0.15 4.82 -3.80
CA PRO A 58 -1.26 4.97 -3.40
C PRO A 58 -1.82 3.62 -2.98
N ILE A 59 -1.45 3.17 -1.80
CA ILE A 59 -1.59 1.79 -1.34
C ILE A 59 -3.04 1.27 -1.38
N HIS A 60 -4.04 2.15 -1.16
CA HIS A 60 -5.44 1.76 -1.20
C HIS A 60 -6.01 1.66 -2.62
N GLU A 61 -5.27 2.15 -3.60
CA GLU A 61 -5.65 2.07 -5.02
C GLU A 61 -4.97 0.90 -5.73
N LEU A 62 -4.11 0.17 -5.03
CA LEU A 62 -3.36 -0.95 -5.60
C LEU A 62 -4.03 -2.28 -5.28
N GLU A 63 -3.94 -3.20 -6.24
CA GLU A 63 -4.32 -4.59 -6.01
C GLU A 63 -3.32 -5.26 -5.07
N ASP A 64 -3.76 -6.27 -4.33
CA ASP A 64 -2.88 -7.01 -3.42
C ASP A 64 -1.72 -7.66 -4.16
N GLU A 65 -1.96 -8.17 -5.37
CA GLU A 65 -0.94 -8.78 -6.23
C GLU A 65 0.16 -7.79 -6.60
N ALA A 66 -0.19 -6.53 -6.81
CA ALA A 66 0.78 -5.49 -7.11
C ALA A 66 1.69 -5.25 -5.91
N LEU A 67 1.11 -5.17 -4.71
CA LEU A 67 1.88 -5.02 -3.48
C LEU A 67 2.78 -6.23 -3.21
N VAL A 68 2.28 -7.43 -3.46
CA VAL A 68 3.09 -8.66 -3.37
C VAL A 68 4.30 -8.59 -4.29
N SER A 69 4.11 -8.14 -5.53
CA SER A 69 5.19 -8.02 -6.51
C SER A 69 6.25 -7.01 -6.07
N VAL A 70 5.81 -5.87 -5.55
CA VAL A 70 6.72 -4.84 -5.02
C VAL A 70 7.53 -5.40 -3.86
N LEU A 71 6.86 -6.04 -2.91
CA LEU A 71 7.53 -6.58 -1.72
C LEU A 71 8.47 -7.74 -2.03
N LYS A 72 8.10 -8.59 -2.98
CA LYS A 72 9.00 -9.66 -3.44
C LYS A 72 10.26 -9.10 -4.07
N TYR A 73 10.14 -8.04 -4.86
CA TYR A 73 11.30 -7.35 -5.41
C TYR A 73 12.20 -6.80 -4.30
N VAL A 74 11.61 -6.11 -3.33
CA VAL A 74 12.35 -5.55 -2.20
C VAL A 74 13.02 -6.66 -1.38
N ALA A 75 12.30 -7.75 -1.13
CA ALA A 75 12.83 -8.89 -0.37
C ALA A 75 14.02 -9.53 -1.08
N GLU A 76 13.93 -9.71 -2.39
CA GLU A 76 15.04 -10.25 -3.18
C GLU A 76 16.24 -9.30 -3.16
N ARG A 77 15.99 -8.02 -3.34
CA ARG A 77 17.04 -6.99 -3.29
C ARG A 77 17.78 -7.00 -1.94
N ASP A 78 17.04 -7.11 -0.84
CA ASP A 78 17.57 -7.03 0.52
C ASP A 78 17.90 -8.40 1.11
N ALA A 79 17.77 -9.48 0.34
CA ALA A 79 17.99 -10.85 0.78
C ALA A 79 17.16 -11.24 2.00
N VAL A 80 15.89 -10.82 2.01
CA VAL A 80 14.95 -11.12 3.09
C VAL A 80 14.25 -12.45 2.80
N THR A 81 14.23 -13.34 3.78
CA THR A 81 13.55 -14.63 3.67
C THR A 81 12.32 -14.72 4.59
N ASP A 82 12.29 -13.93 5.67
CA ASP A 82 11.16 -13.86 6.57
C ASP A 82 10.28 -12.67 6.20
N TYR A 83 9.23 -12.92 5.43
CA TYR A 83 8.34 -11.87 4.93
C TYR A 83 7.47 -11.24 6.02
N SER A 84 7.42 -11.83 7.21
CA SER A 84 6.64 -11.27 8.31
C SER A 84 7.11 -9.88 8.74
N ILE A 85 8.37 -9.52 8.43
CA ILE A 85 8.90 -8.20 8.72
C ILE A 85 8.15 -7.07 7.97
N TYR A 86 7.50 -7.40 6.86
CA TYR A 86 6.76 -6.40 6.07
C TYR A 86 5.37 -6.11 6.62
N TYR A 87 4.87 -6.93 7.53
CA TYR A 87 3.55 -6.73 8.13
C TYR A 87 3.42 -5.34 8.75
N GLY A 88 4.35 -4.96 9.61
CA GLY A 88 4.33 -3.65 10.27
C GLY A 88 4.45 -2.50 9.28
N ALA A 89 5.33 -2.63 8.28
CA ALA A 89 5.50 -1.61 7.26
C ALA A 89 4.22 -1.40 6.44
N LEU A 90 3.54 -2.49 6.10
CA LEU A 90 2.27 -2.44 5.37
C LEU A 90 1.18 -1.75 6.20
N VAL A 91 1.01 -2.14 7.47
CA VAL A 91 0.02 -1.53 8.35
C VAL A 91 0.27 -0.03 8.49
N ASN A 92 1.52 0.36 8.74
CA ASN A 92 1.89 1.77 8.89
C ASN A 92 1.59 2.57 7.62
N ALA A 93 1.94 2.03 6.45
CA ALA A 93 1.68 2.70 5.18
C ALA A 93 0.19 2.87 4.92
N MET A 94 -0.60 1.84 5.20
CA MET A 94 -2.05 1.86 5.02
C MET A 94 -2.71 2.87 5.96
N VAL A 95 -2.31 2.88 7.22
CA VAL A 95 -2.86 3.83 8.21
C VAL A 95 -2.50 5.26 7.81
N ARG A 96 -1.24 5.51 7.47
CA ARG A 96 -0.77 6.86 7.11
C ARG A 96 -1.35 7.38 5.80
N SER A 97 -1.83 6.52 4.93
CA SER A 97 -2.48 6.95 3.70
C SER A 97 -3.84 7.60 3.96
N LYS A 98 -4.46 7.30 5.10
CA LYS A 98 -5.75 7.88 5.51
C LYS A 98 -5.59 8.88 6.65
N TYR A 99 -4.71 8.59 7.61
CA TYR A 99 -4.48 9.44 8.79
C TYR A 99 -3.04 9.93 8.77
N SER A 100 -2.85 11.24 8.89
CA SER A 100 -1.50 11.80 9.04
C SER A 100 -0.92 11.40 10.40
N GLN A 101 0.39 11.55 10.54
CA GLN A 101 1.07 11.32 11.81
C GLN A 101 0.46 12.17 12.93
N ASP A 102 0.17 13.44 12.63
CA ASP A 102 -0.41 14.36 13.60
C ASP A 102 -1.82 13.93 14.00
N GLU A 103 -2.62 13.45 13.04
CA GLU A 103 -3.96 12.94 13.32
C GLU A 103 -3.92 11.70 14.21
N VAL A 104 -3.00 10.77 13.94
CA VAL A 104 -2.84 9.57 14.77
C VAL A 104 -2.44 9.96 16.20
N GLU A 105 -1.48 10.87 16.34
CA GLU A 105 -1.05 11.35 17.66
C GLU A 105 -2.18 12.05 18.42
N ALA A 106 -2.99 12.85 17.71
CA ALA A 106 -4.14 13.52 18.33
C ALA A 106 -5.18 12.50 18.82
N ILE A 107 -5.49 11.48 18.01
CA ILE A 107 -6.45 10.44 18.39
C ILE A 107 -5.94 9.68 19.64
N LEU A 108 -4.67 9.28 19.63
CA LEU A 108 -4.07 8.57 20.76
C LEU A 108 -4.03 9.44 22.00
N SER A 109 -3.71 10.73 21.89
CA SER A 109 -3.73 11.67 23.00
C SER A 109 -5.12 11.79 23.61
N ASN A 110 -6.16 11.84 22.77
CA ASN A 110 -7.54 11.92 23.24
C ASN A 110 -7.98 10.66 23.99
N ILE A 111 -7.47 9.51 23.62
CA ILE A 111 -7.75 8.24 24.32
C ILE A 111 -7.27 8.30 25.78
N PHE A 112 -6.15 8.98 26.03
CA PHE A 112 -5.56 9.10 27.36
C PHE A 112 -5.95 10.39 28.10
N ALA A 113 -6.70 11.28 27.43
CA ALA A 113 -7.13 12.53 28.03
C ALA A 113 -8.28 12.32 29.02
N SER A 114 -8.32 13.16 30.07
CA SER A 114 -9.39 13.11 31.05
C SER A 114 -10.73 13.62 30.49
N ASP A 115 -10.71 14.38 29.40
CA ASP A 115 -11.89 14.95 28.74
C ASP A 115 -12.40 14.05 27.61
N TRP A 116 -12.67 12.80 27.94
CA TRP A 116 -13.16 11.82 26.99
C TRP A 116 -14.65 12.07 26.67
N ASN A 117 -14.93 12.61 25.51
CA ASN A 117 -16.30 12.91 25.07
C ASN A 117 -16.76 11.95 23.97
N ASP A 118 -18.04 12.07 23.57
CA ASP A 118 -18.64 11.18 22.59
C ASP A 118 -17.98 11.30 21.20
N GLU A 119 -17.57 12.50 20.80
CA GLU A 119 -16.86 12.72 19.54
C GLU A 119 -15.51 12.01 19.53
N ASN A 120 -14.77 12.12 20.63
CA ASN A 120 -13.46 11.47 20.76
C ASN A 120 -13.61 9.96 20.77
N LYS A 121 -14.66 9.44 21.40
CA LYS A 121 -14.95 8.00 21.40
C LYS A 121 -15.27 7.50 20.00
N ALA A 122 -16.10 8.22 19.26
CA ALA A 122 -16.49 7.85 17.89
C ALA A 122 -15.27 7.85 16.97
N GLU A 123 -14.42 8.87 17.07
CA GLU A 123 -13.18 8.98 16.30
C GLU A 123 -12.22 7.82 16.61
N ALA A 124 -12.05 7.49 17.88
CA ALA A 124 -11.18 6.39 18.29
C ALA A 124 -11.70 5.04 17.80
N VAL A 125 -13.02 4.81 17.87
CA VAL A 125 -13.64 3.59 17.38
C VAL A 125 -13.46 3.45 15.88
N GLU A 126 -13.68 4.52 15.12
CA GLU A 126 -13.48 4.53 13.68
C GLU A 126 -12.03 4.26 13.30
N PHE A 127 -11.09 4.89 13.99
CA PHE A 127 -9.66 4.68 13.77
C PHE A 127 -9.25 3.23 14.05
N GLN A 128 -9.71 2.65 15.16
CA GLN A 128 -9.38 1.28 15.53
C GLN A 128 -9.98 0.27 14.54
N ALA A 129 -11.20 0.51 14.07
CA ALA A 129 -11.82 -0.34 13.06
C ALA A 129 -11.04 -0.31 11.75
N TYR A 130 -10.65 0.87 11.31
CA TYR A 130 -9.84 1.05 10.10
C TYR A 130 -8.48 0.34 10.24
N ARG A 131 -7.81 0.55 11.36
CA ARG A 131 -6.51 -0.09 11.64
C ARG A 131 -6.61 -1.61 11.64
N LYS A 132 -7.71 -2.14 12.18
CA LYS A 132 -7.98 -3.58 12.18
C LYS A 132 -8.10 -4.12 10.75
N ASP A 133 -8.78 -3.39 9.87
CA ASP A 133 -8.91 -3.76 8.46
C ASP A 133 -7.55 -3.71 7.75
N CYS A 134 -6.72 -2.72 8.05
CA CYS A 134 -5.35 -2.64 7.53
C CYS A 134 -4.52 -3.85 7.96
N LYS A 135 -4.65 -4.28 9.21
CA LYS A 135 -3.95 -5.45 9.72
C LYS A 135 -4.37 -6.73 9.00
N LYS A 136 -5.66 -6.88 8.72
CA LYS A 136 -6.18 -8.04 7.97
C LYS A 136 -5.60 -8.07 6.56
N ARG A 137 -5.62 -6.94 5.87
CA ARG A 137 -5.09 -6.85 4.52
C ARG A 137 -3.58 -7.11 4.49
N ALA A 138 -2.85 -6.53 5.44
CA ALA A 138 -1.41 -6.73 5.54
C ALA A 138 -1.06 -8.21 5.76
N LYS A 139 -1.82 -8.90 6.60
CA LYS A 139 -1.64 -10.34 6.82
C LYS A 139 -1.89 -11.12 5.54
N THR A 140 -2.96 -10.80 4.82
CA THR A 140 -3.29 -11.44 3.55
C THR A 140 -2.14 -11.28 2.56
N ILE A 141 -1.59 -10.07 2.44
CA ILE A 141 -0.48 -9.79 1.52
C ILE A 141 0.77 -10.60 1.89
N VAL A 142 1.13 -10.63 3.17
CA VAL A 142 2.28 -11.42 3.63
C VAL A 142 2.08 -12.91 3.37
N ASP A 143 0.87 -13.41 3.61
CA ASP A 143 0.55 -14.81 3.34
C ASP A 143 0.64 -15.13 1.84
N MET A 144 0.21 -14.21 0.97
CA MET A 144 0.36 -14.36 -0.47
C MET A 144 1.83 -14.41 -0.90
N MET A 145 2.70 -13.69 -0.22
CA MET A 145 4.13 -13.72 -0.52
C MET A 145 4.77 -15.09 -0.26
N ARG A 146 4.17 -15.86 0.62
CA ARG A 146 4.67 -17.20 1.00
C ARG A 146 4.22 -18.31 0.07
N GLU A 147 3.28 -18.00 -0.81
CA GLU A 147 2.77 -18.97 -1.78
C GLU A 147 3.71 -19.21 -2.95
#